data_5e3e95cff65f6274732f878a7e08300b
#
_entry.id   5e3e95cff65f6274732f878a7e08300b
#
_cell.length_a   1.000
_cell.length_b   1.000
_cell.length_c   1.000
_cell.angle_alpha   90.00
_cell.angle_beta   90.00
_cell.angle_gamma   90.00
#
_symmetry.space_group_name_H-M   'P 1'
#
loop_
_entity.id
_entity.type
_entity.pdbx_description
1 polymer ?
#
loop_
_entity_poly.entity_id
_entity_poly.type
_entity_poly.pdbx_seq_one_letter_code
_entity_poly.pdbx_strand_id
1 'polypeptide(L)'
;MKKLIFLLLVVILFTACGQEKENDQGAGYVNITAEEAKQIMDSEGGYIILDVRTQEEYDQGHIPGAIVISHEEIEEKAEDVLTDKDQLILVYCRSGRRSKIAAEALLELGYTNIKEFGGIIDWPYEVE
;
A
#
# COMPACT_ATOMS: atom_id res chain seq x y z
N MET A 1 21.09 1.42 69.04
CA MET A 1 19.79 1.20 68.36
C MET A 1 19.88 1.70 66.95
N LYS A 2 19.99 0.80 66.04
CA LYS A 2 20.05 1.16 64.61
C LYS A 2 18.67 0.97 64.03
N LYS A 3 18.06 2.06 63.63
CA LYS A 3 16.81 2.00 62.85
C LYS A 3 17.16 1.71 61.39
N LEU A 4 16.80 0.52 60.96
CA LEU A 4 16.86 0.18 59.56
C LEU A 4 15.72 0.91 58.82
N ILE A 5 16.06 1.89 58.03
CA ILE A 5 15.11 2.50 57.13
C ILE A 5 15.10 1.63 55.87
N PHE A 6 14.05 0.85 55.74
CA PHE A 6 13.78 0.11 54.53
C PHE A 6 13.25 1.10 53.51
N LEU A 7 14.13 1.50 52.63
CA LEU A 7 13.71 2.30 51.48
C LEU A 7 13.06 1.35 50.47
N LEU A 8 11.74 1.33 50.49
CA LEU A 8 10.96 0.58 49.51
C LEU A 8 11.06 1.30 48.15
N LEU A 9 11.97 0.79 47.34
CA LEU A 9 12.09 1.25 45.96
C LEU A 9 10.91 0.69 45.16
N VAL A 10 9.86 1.48 45.03
CA VAL A 10 8.77 1.13 44.15
C VAL A 10 9.25 1.34 42.72
N VAL A 11 9.68 0.28 42.10
CA VAL A 11 9.93 0.25 40.67
C VAL A 11 8.57 0.24 39.99
N ILE A 12 8.11 1.40 39.59
CA ILE A 12 6.95 1.49 38.73
C ILE A 12 7.41 1.05 37.33
N LEU A 13 7.15 -0.21 37.04
CA LEU A 13 7.21 -0.71 35.67
C LEU A 13 6.11 -0.04 34.86
N PHE A 14 6.47 1.01 34.16
CA PHE A 14 5.67 1.51 33.08
C PHE A 14 5.74 0.50 31.94
N THR A 15 4.83 -0.44 31.92
CA THR A 15 4.52 -1.17 30.70
C THR A 15 3.79 -0.19 29.79
N ALA A 16 4.54 0.47 28.95
CA ALA A 16 3.95 1.16 27.82
C ALA A 16 3.38 0.09 26.88
N CYS A 17 2.11 -0.22 27.03
CA CYS A 17 1.34 -0.90 26.01
C CYS A 17 1.16 0.07 24.86
N GLY A 18 2.20 0.20 24.01
CA GLY A 18 2.01 0.69 22.67
C GLY A 18 1.19 -0.35 21.93
N GLN A 19 -0.07 -0.06 21.68
CA GLN A 19 -0.79 -0.79 20.67
C GLN A 19 -0.15 -0.40 19.34
N GLU A 20 0.88 -1.12 18.96
CA GLU A 20 1.27 -1.18 17.57
C GLU A 20 0.08 -1.82 16.86
N LYS A 21 -0.61 -1.02 16.06
CA LYS A 21 -1.45 -1.58 15.02
C LYS A 21 -0.49 -2.41 14.19
N GLU A 22 -0.61 -3.72 14.29
CA GLU A 22 0.00 -4.61 13.33
C GLU A 22 -0.62 -4.27 11.98
N ASN A 23 0.00 -3.32 11.28
CA ASN A 23 -0.12 -3.27 9.86
C ASN A 23 0.46 -4.58 9.39
N ASP A 24 -0.36 -5.40 8.78
CA ASP A 24 0.06 -6.62 8.14
C ASP A 24 0.96 -6.27 6.94
N GLN A 25 2.18 -5.88 7.27
CA GLN A 25 3.23 -5.52 6.32
C GLN A 25 4.09 -6.73 6.00
N GLY A 26 3.45 -7.88 5.78
CA GLY A 26 4.17 -9.11 5.46
C GLY A 26 5.04 -9.02 4.22
N ALA A 27 4.88 -8.00 3.35
CA ALA A 27 5.57 -7.90 2.07
C ALA A 27 6.20 -6.52 1.77
N GLY A 28 6.11 -5.54 2.67
CA GLY A 28 6.70 -4.20 2.45
C GLY A 28 5.86 -3.22 1.64
N TYR A 29 4.72 -3.61 1.10
CA TYR A 29 3.68 -2.70 0.59
C TYR A 29 2.55 -2.57 1.62
N VAL A 30 1.75 -1.53 1.50
CA VAL A 30 0.63 -1.26 2.41
C VAL A 30 -0.69 -1.57 1.72
N ASN A 31 -1.54 -2.35 2.38
CA ASN A 31 -2.93 -2.53 1.96
C ASN A 31 -3.76 -1.37 2.49
N ILE A 32 -4.49 -0.71 1.61
CA ILE A 32 -5.44 0.34 1.95
C ILE A 32 -6.82 0.03 1.37
N THR A 33 -7.83 0.69 1.87
CA THR A 33 -9.20 0.59 1.35
C THR A 33 -9.37 1.45 0.09
N ALA A 34 -10.44 1.20 -0.67
CA ALA A 34 -10.83 2.05 -1.79
C ALA A 34 -11.09 3.50 -1.34
N GLU A 35 -11.69 3.68 -0.16
CA GLU A 35 -11.93 4.99 0.43
C GLU A 35 -10.63 5.72 0.76
N GLU A 36 -9.67 5.04 1.38
CA GLU A 36 -8.36 5.61 1.67
C GLU A 36 -7.61 5.99 0.39
N ALA A 37 -7.67 5.14 -0.64
CA ALA A 37 -7.10 5.45 -1.95
C ALA A 37 -7.75 6.70 -2.57
N LYS A 38 -9.08 6.80 -2.51
CA LYS A 38 -9.80 7.97 -3.00
C LYS A 38 -9.42 9.26 -2.26
N GLN A 39 -9.25 9.20 -0.96
CA GLN A 39 -8.77 10.33 -0.16
C GLN A 39 -7.38 10.81 -0.60
N ILE A 40 -6.48 9.89 -0.88
CA ILE A 40 -5.15 10.22 -1.43
C ILE A 40 -5.28 10.91 -2.79
N MET A 41 -6.10 10.35 -3.67
CA MET A 41 -6.33 10.90 -5.02
C MET A 41 -6.91 12.31 -4.97
N ASP A 42 -7.78 12.60 -4.01
CA ASP A 42 -8.45 13.89 -3.87
C ASP A 42 -7.61 14.96 -3.17
N SER A 43 -6.67 14.57 -2.32
CA SER A 43 -5.94 15.49 -1.43
C SER A 43 -4.45 15.60 -1.71
N GLU A 44 -3.86 14.66 -2.42
CA GLU A 44 -2.43 14.60 -2.69
C GLU A 44 -2.14 14.67 -4.19
N GLY A 45 -0.94 15.13 -4.53
CA GLY A 45 -0.39 15.03 -5.88
C GLY A 45 0.78 14.05 -5.92
N GLY A 46 1.35 13.84 -7.11
CA GLY A 46 2.58 13.08 -7.28
C GLY A 46 2.44 11.57 -7.13
N TYR A 47 1.24 11.03 -7.18
CA TYR A 47 0.99 9.59 -7.21
C TYR A 47 0.77 9.08 -8.64
N ILE A 48 0.97 7.79 -8.82
CA ILE A 48 0.55 7.04 -10.01
C ILE A 48 -0.54 6.06 -9.60
N ILE A 49 -1.60 5.97 -10.40
CA ILE A 49 -2.61 4.91 -10.28
C ILE A 49 -2.25 3.83 -11.30
N LEU A 50 -1.97 2.63 -10.83
CA LEU A 50 -1.55 1.52 -11.66
C LEU A 50 -2.61 0.42 -11.69
N ASP A 51 -3.22 0.26 -12.85
CA ASP A 51 -4.09 -0.87 -13.17
C ASP A 51 -3.24 -2.04 -13.65
N VAL A 52 -3.30 -3.16 -12.95
CA VAL A 52 -2.50 -4.35 -13.30
C VAL A 52 -3.33 -5.47 -13.90
N ARG A 53 -4.52 -5.11 -14.41
CA ARG A 53 -5.35 -5.99 -15.21
C ARG A 53 -4.81 -6.09 -16.64
N THR A 54 -5.52 -6.77 -17.51
CA THR A 54 -5.19 -6.79 -18.94
C THR A 54 -5.54 -5.47 -19.62
N GLN A 55 -4.93 -5.20 -20.76
CA GLN A 55 -5.27 -4.04 -21.60
C GLN A 55 -6.76 -4.05 -22.00
N GLU A 56 -7.29 -5.22 -22.30
CA GLU A 56 -8.70 -5.37 -22.67
C GLU A 56 -9.64 -4.98 -21.53
N GLU A 57 -9.35 -5.41 -20.31
CA GLU A 57 -10.13 -5.01 -19.12
C GLU A 57 -10.05 -3.50 -18.89
N TYR A 58 -8.87 -2.93 -19.01
CA TYR A 58 -8.64 -1.48 -18.90
C TYR A 58 -9.47 -0.69 -19.92
N ASP A 59 -9.49 -1.13 -21.17
CA ASP A 59 -10.25 -0.48 -22.25
C ASP A 59 -11.77 -0.51 -22.03
N GLN A 60 -12.26 -1.48 -21.28
CA GLN A 60 -13.68 -1.61 -20.92
C GLN A 60 -14.10 -0.68 -19.77
N GLY A 61 -13.16 -0.11 -19.07
CA GLY A 61 -13.37 0.81 -17.96
C GLY A 61 -12.26 0.72 -16.94
N HIS A 62 -11.79 1.85 -16.47
CA HIS A 62 -10.70 1.95 -15.49
C HIS A 62 -10.90 3.15 -14.57
N ILE A 63 -10.19 3.18 -13.47
CA ILE A 63 -10.20 4.32 -12.56
C ILE A 63 -9.59 5.52 -13.26
N PRO A 64 -10.23 6.71 -13.20
CA PRO A 64 -9.76 7.90 -13.90
C PRO A 64 -8.29 8.21 -13.59
N GLY A 65 -7.51 8.44 -14.66
CA GLY A 65 -6.09 8.73 -14.56
C GLY A 65 -5.17 7.51 -14.40
N ALA A 66 -5.72 6.30 -14.31
CA ALA A 66 -4.90 5.09 -14.22
C ALA A 66 -4.14 4.81 -15.52
N ILE A 67 -2.94 4.31 -15.36
CA ILE A 67 -2.17 3.68 -16.44
C ILE A 67 -2.22 2.16 -16.25
N VAL A 68 -2.01 1.41 -17.32
CA VAL A 68 -2.07 -0.05 -17.29
C VAL A 68 -0.72 -0.68 -17.58
N ILE A 69 -0.32 -1.59 -16.69
CA ILE A 69 0.73 -2.58 -16.92
C ILE A 69 0.18 -3.89 -16.36
N SER A 70 -0.08 -4.87 -17.20
CA SER A 70 -0.54 -6.18 -16.72
C SER A 70 0.41 -6.75 -15.67
N HIS A 71 -0.12 -7.39 -14.64
CA HIS A 71 0.68 -7.98 -13.56
C HIS A 71 1.77 -8.94 -14.06
N GLU A 72 1.53 -9.62 -15.17
CA GLU A 72 2.51 -10.52 -15.82
C GLU A 72 3.65 -9.77 -16.52
N GLU A 73 3.48 -8.48 -16.80
CA GLU A 73 4.45 -7.64 -17.51
C GLU A 73 5.20 -6.65 -16.63
N ILE A 74 4.99 -6.68 -15.31
CA ILE A 74 5.63 -5.74 -14.38
C ILE A 74 7.16 -5.80 -14.46
N GLU A 75 7.72 -7.00 -14.41
CA GLU A 75 9.19 -7.16 -14.43
C GLU A 75 9.82 -6.63 -15.73
N GLU A 76 9.10 -6.75 -16.84
CA GLU A 76 9.60 -6.32 -18.16
C GLU A 76 9.41 -4.83 -18.42
N LYS A 77 8.28 -4.25 -17.97
CA LYS A 77 7.84 -2.91 -18.40
C LYS A 77 7.89 -1.83 -17.33
N ALA A 78 7.86 -2.19 -16.06
CA ALA A 78 7.70 -1.20 -14.99
C ALA A 78 8.80 -0.14 -14.99
N GLU A 79 10.05 -0.53 -15.11
CA GLU A 79 11.18 0.40 -15.01
C GLU A 79 11.23 1.43 -16.15
N ASP A 80 10.70 1.08 -17.32
CA ASP A 80 10.60 2.00 -18.47
C ASP A 80 9.45 3.02 -18.31
N VAL A 81 8.42 2.67 -17.58
CA VAL A 81 7.21 3.49 -17.40
C VAL A 81 7.21 4.23 -16.08
N LEU A 82 7.56 3.54 -15.01
CA LEU A 82 7.61 4.03 -13.63
C LEU A 82 9.06 4.37 -13.27
N THR A 83 9.53 5.52 -13.71
CA THR A 83 10.95 5.89 -13.66
C THR A 83 11.42 6.37 -12.29
N ASP A 84 10.51 6.79 -11.41
CA ASP A 84 10.83 7.18 -10.04
C ASP A 84 10.49 6.04 -9.06
N LYS A 85 11.51 5.39 -8.53
CA LYS A 85 11.37 4.26 -7.60
C LYS A 85 10.75 4.63 -6.27
N ASP A 86 10.75 5.89 -5.90
CA ASP A 86 10.23 6.38 -4.61
C ASP A 86 8.85 7.06 -4.75
N GLN A 87 8.34 7.15 -5.95
CA GLN A 87 7.02 7.70 -6.21
C GLN A 87 5.93 6.80 -5.62
N LEU A 88 4.89 7.42 -5.06
CA LEU A 88 3.71 6.69 -4.57
C LEU A 88 2.98 6.02 -5.75
N ILE A 89 2.83 4.72 -5.67
CA ILE A 89 2.09 3.90 -6.64
C ILE A 89 0.87 3.31 -5.94
N LEU A 90 -0.30 3.65 -6.44
CA LEU A 90 -1.59 3.10 -6.01
C LEU A 90 -1.96 1.98 -6.96
N VAL A 91 -1.94 0.73 -6.50
CA VAL A 91 -2.08 -0.46 -7.33
C VAL A 91 -3.43 -1.12 -7.13
N TYR A 92 -4.11 -1.45 -8.19
CA TYR A 92 -5.37 -2.21 -8.15
C TYR A 92 -5.48 -3.19 -9.31
N CYS A 93 -6.36 -4.16 -9.15
CA CYS A 93 -6.76 -5.06 -10.23
C CYS A 93 -8.29 -5.22 -10.27
N ARG A 94 -8.80 -6.40 -10.60
CA ARG A 94 -10.24 -6.64 -10.59
C ARG A 94 -10.77 -6.94 -9.18
N SER A 95 -10.13 -7.87 -8.47
CA SER A 95 -10.58 -8.40 -7.17
C SER A 95 -9.52 -8.43 -6.06
N GLY A 96 -8.30 -7.96 -6.35
CA GLY A 96 -7.22 -7.83 -5.36
C GLY A 96 -6.11 -8.89 -5.44
N ARG A 97 -6.28 -9.99 -6.14
CA ARG A 97 -5.25 -11.04 -6.23
C ARG A 97 -4.04 -10.63 -7.09
N ARG A 98 -4.30 -10.16 -8.29
CA ARG A 98 -3.24 -9.72 -9.24
C ARG A 98 -2.49 -8.49 -8.75
N SER A 99 -3.18 -7.57 -8.08
CA SER A 99 -2.57 -6.36 -7.52
C SER A 99 -1.57 -6.65 -6.41
N LYS A 100 -1.78 -7.67 -5.60
CA LYS A 100 -0.82 -8.13 -4.59
C LYS A 100 0.42 -8.75 -5.23
N ILE A 101 0.23 -9.57 -6.26
CA ILE A 101 1.34 -10.13 -7.05
C ILE A 101 2.17 -9.02 -7.68
N ALA A 102 1.51 -8.04 -8.29
CA ALA A 102 2.17 -6.88 -8.89
C ALA A 102 2.92 -6.02 -7.86
N ALA A 103 2.32 -5.79 -6.69
CA ALA A 103 2.96 -5.06 -5.60
C ALA A 103 4.26 -5.74 -5.14
N GLU A 104 4.25 -7.05 -4.98
CA GLU A 104 5.44 -7.84 -4.64
C GLU A 104 6.52 -7.75 -5.73
N ALA A 105 6.13 -7.84 -6.99
CA ALA A 105 7.05 -7.71 -8.11
C ALA A 105 7.69 -6.31 -8.17
N LEU A 106 6.92 -5.26 -7.91
CA LEU A 106 7.43 -3.89 -7.82
C LEU A 106 8.43 -3.72 -6.67
N LEU A 107 8.17 -4.31 -5.52
CA LEU A 107 9.12 -4.30 -4.39
C LEU A 107 10.45 -4.95 -4.77
N GLU A 108 10.41 -6.09 -5.44
CA GLU A 108 11.61 -6.79 -5.91
C GLU A 108 12.43 -5.95 -6.90
N LEU A 109 11.76 -5.11 -7.69
CA LEU A 109 12.40 -4.16 -8.60
C LEU A 109 12.97 -2.91 -7.88
N GLY A 110 12.73 -2.76 -6.58
CA GLY A 110 13.26 -1.66 -5.78
C GLY A 110 12.31 -0.46 -5.62
N TYR A 111 11.04 -0.58 -5.99
CA TYR A 111 10.04 0.45 -5.70
C TYR A 111 9.73 0.46 -4.20
N THR A 112 9.70 1.63 -3.59
CA THR A 112 9.69 1.79 -2.13
C THR A 112 8.36 2.26 -1.56
N ASN A 113 7.44 2.75 -2.39
CA ASN A 113 6.24 3.44 -1.92
C ASN A 113 4.99 2.94 -2.64
N ILE A 114 4.53 1.76 -2.22
CA ILE A 114 3.43 1.04 -2.88
C ILE A 114 2.27 0.89 -1.92
N LYS A 115 1.08 1.30 -2.36
CA LYS A 115 -0.19 1.05 -1.67
C LYS A 115 -1.12 0.28 -2.59
N GLU A 116 -1.56 -0.88 -2.14
CA GLU A 116 -2.46 -1.76 -2.86
C GLU A 116 -3.86 -1.60 -2.30
N PHE A 117 -4.87 -1.39 -3.15
CA PHE A 117 -6.23 -1.11 -2.66
C PHE A 117 -7.31 -2.03 -3.23
N GLY A 118 -6.95 -3.25 -3.61
CA GLY A 118 -7.91 -4.29 -3.96
C GLY A 118 -8.33 -4.23 -5.42
N GLY A 119 -9.63 -4.25 -5.67
CA GLY A 119 -10.14 -4.41 -7.01
C GLY A 119 -11.24 -3.42 -7.40
N ILE A 120 -11.34 -3.19 -8.70
CA ILE A 120 -12.33 -2.29 -9.28
C ILE A 120 -13.78 -2.72 -9.01
N ILE A 121 -14.00 -4.02 -8.75
CA ILE A 121 -15.34 -4.52 -8.37
C ILE A 121 -15.85 -3.92 -7.06
N ASP A 122 -14.96 -3.50 -6.18
CA ASP A 122 -15.27 -2.87 -4.89
C ASP A 122 -15.06 -1.34 -4.92
N TRP A 123 -14.79 -0.80 -6.09
CA TRP A 123 -14.59 0.63 -6.27
C TRP A 123 -15.93 1.35 -6.43
N PRO A 124 -16.37 2.16 -5.44
CA PRO A 124 -17.70 2.77 -5.47
C PRO A 124 -17.75 4.14 -6.16
N TYR A 125 -16.66 4.55 -6.76
CA TYR A 125 -16.50 5.87 -7.36
C TYR A 125 -16.50 5.78 -8.89
N GLU A 126 -16.21 6.90 -9.56
CA GLU A 126 -16.24 7.00 -11.01
C GLU A 126 -15.19 6.10 -11.69
N VAL A 127 -15.55 5.61 -12.86
CA VAL A 127 -14.67 4.98 -13.85
C VAL A 127 -14.82 5.67 -15.20
N GLU A 128 -13.78 5.64 -15.97
CA GLU A 128 -13.79 6.17 -17.35
C GLU A 128 -13.53 5.09 -18.40
#